data_ebd76a1a57b08b47bdae5559227e32a2
#
_entry.id   ebd76a1a57b08b47bdae5559227e32a2
#
_cell.length_a   1.000
_cell.length_b   1.000
_cell.length_c   1.000
_cell.angle_alpha   90.00
_cell.angle_beta   90.00
_cell.angle_gamma   90.00
#
_symmetry.space_group_name_H-M   'P 1'
#
loop_
_entity.id
_entity.type
_entity.pdbx_description
1 polymer ?
#
loop_
_entity_poly.entity_id
_entity_poly.type
_entity_poly.pdbx_seq_one_letter_code
_entity_poly.pdbx_strand_id
1 'polypeptide(L)'
;MRTHILLFIEGETEEVLFPAIIQYYRSNYNCQEVEFHYKNLRGIGNYKSKAKGILQETINKVKKGNGILKVVICSYDSDVFDYSHNPPIDWKLLKKKLEDITKAKNIVLMPSIQSIEDWLLSDMEGLCNYLKAKKPRNLPGKNGHEKIKHLFKLYNKVYYKGYDSENIVAR
;
A
#
# COMPACT_ATOMS: atom_id res chain seq x y z
N MET A 1 24.55 -9.70 -6.92
CA MET A 1 23.18 -10.17 -7.31
C MET A 1 22.19 -9.18 -6.72
N ARG A 2 21.36 -8.52 -7.56
CA ARG A 2 20.41 -7.49 -7.09
C ARG A 2 19.28 -8.11 -6.28
N THR A 3 18.93 -7.41 -5.20
CA THR A 3 17.79 -7.80 -4.35
C THR A 3 16.52 -7.15 -4.86
N HIS A 4 15.45 -7.93 -5.01
CA HIS A 4 14.16 -7.46 -5.46
C HIS A 4 13.08 -7.70 -4.38
N ILE A 5 12.13 -6.78 -4.28
CA ILE A 5 10.94 -6.86 -3.45
C ILE A 5 9.72 -6.70 -4.37
N LEU A 6 8.74 -7.58 -4.22
CA LEU A 6 7.45 -7.46 -4.87
C LEU A 6 6.43 -6.91 -3.86
N LEU A 7 5.77 -5.83 -4.22
CA LEU A 7 4.68 -5.25 -3.45
C LEU A 7 3.38 -5.38 -4.24
N PHE A 8 2.49 -6.22 -3.76
CA PHE A 8 1.10 -6.23 -4.19
C PHE A 8 0.35 -5.11 -3.48
N ILE A 9 -0.40 -4.35 -4.24
CA ILE A 9 -1.22 -3.22 -3.77
C ILE A 9 -2.66 -3.39 -4.24
N GLU A 10 -3.59 -2.82 -3.50
CA GLU A 10 -5.01 -3.01 -3.75
C GLU A 10 -5.59 -1.97 -4.70
N GLY A 11 -5.16 -0.71 -4.58
CA GLY A 11 -5.79 0.42 -5.25
C GLY A 11 -4.84 1.51 -5.75
N GLU A 12 -5.45 2.60 -6.23
CA GLU A 12 -4.74 3.73 -6.85
C GLU A 12 -3.97 4.57 -5.82
N THR A 13 -4.46 4.66 -4.59
CA THR A 13 -3.78 5.42 -3.53
C THR A 13 -2.43 4.82 -3.19
N GLU A 14 -2.38 3.50 -3.02
CA GLU A 14 -1.13 2.80 -2.72
C GLU A 14 -0.16 2.82 -3.91
N GLU A 15 -0.68 2.83 -5.15
CA GLU A 15 0.14 2.87 -6.37
C GLU A 15 1.02 4.12 -6.43
N VAL A 16 0.59 5.19 -5.80
CA VAL A 16 1.32 6.47 -5.72
C VAL A 16 2.06 6.62 -4.39
N LEU A 17 1.40 6.26 -3.28
CA LEU A 17 1.91 6.44 -1.93
C LEU A 17 3.16 5.60 -1.65
N PHE A 18 3.15 4.30 -1.96
CA PHE A 18 4.31 3.45 -1.63
C PHE A 18 5.58 3.80 -2.41
N PRO A 19 5.54 4.12 -3.73
CA PRO A 19 6.71 4.65 -4.41
C PRO A 19 7.27 5.92 -3.76
N ALA A 20 6.40 6.85 -3.35
CA ALA A 20 6.81 8.10 -2.69
C ALA A 20 7.50 7.82 -1.33
N ILE A 21 6.92 6.95 -0.49
CA ILE A 21 7.51 6.52 0.77
C ILE A 21 8.88 5.88 0.53
N ILE A 22 8.99 4.95 -0.41
CA ILE A 22 10.23 4.25 -0.71
C ILE A 22 11.28 5.22 -1.25
N GLN A 23 10.90 6.18 -2.09
CA GLN A 23 11.81 7.20 -2.59
C GLN A 23 12.32 8.09 -1.46
N TYR A 24 11.46 8.49 -0.52
CA TYR A 24 11.86 9.23 0.67
C TYR A 24 12.93 8.47 1.47
N TYR A 25 12.71 7.19 1.76
CA TYR A 25 13.69 6.37 2.49
C TYR A 25 14.99 6.17 1.73
N ARG A 26 14.93 5.99 0.42
CA ARG A 26 16.14 5.88 -0.43
C ARG A 26 17.00 7.13 -0.37
N SER A 27 16.36 8.30 -0.44
CA SER A 27 17.06 9.57 -0.40
C SER A 27 17.72 9.86 0.95
N ASN A 28 17.09 9.41 2.04
CA ASN A 28 17.55 9.73 3.40
C ASN A 28 18.47 8.65 4.01
N TYR A 29 18.40 7.38 3.55
CA TYR A 29 19.07 6.25 4.19
C TYR A 29 20.01 5.46 3.26
N ASN A 30 20.32 5.96 2.08
CA ASN A 30 21.22 5.33 1.10
C ASN A 30 20.86 3.86 0.76
N CYS A 31 19.57 3.53 0.65
CA CYS A 31 19.07 2.19 0.40
C CYS A 31 18.82 1.92 -1.10
N GLN A 32 19.77 2.25 -1.98
CA GLN A 32 19.56 2.20 -3.43
C GLN A 32 19.68 0.79 -4.06
N GLU A 33 20.24 -0.18 -3.34
CA GLU A 33 20.53 -1.51 -3.90
C GLU A 33 19.33 -2.44 -4.05
N VAL A 34 18.13 -2.03 -3.59
CA VAL A 34 16.91 -2.82 -3.62
C VAL A 34 15.98 -2.33 -4.71
N GLU A 35 15.57 -3.23 -5.60
CA GLU A 35 14.62 -2.94 -6.66
C GLU A 35 13.20 -3.36 -6.24
N PHE A 36 12.24 -2.43 -6.33
CA PHE A 36 10.84 -2.66 -6.00
C PHE A 36 10.00 -2.86 -7.26
N HIS A 37 9.15 -3.89 -7.23
CA HIS A 37 8.13 -4.17 -8.23
C HIS A 37 6.75 -3.94 -7.61
N TYR A 38 5.99 -2.99 -8.13
CA TYR A 38 4.63 -2.70 -7.69
C TYR A 38 3.64 -3.41 -8.62
N LYS A 39 2.64 -4.07 -8.06
CA LYS A 39 1.58 -4.75 -8.80
C LYS A 39 0.22 -4.44 -8.20
N ASN A 40 -0.48 -3.49 -8.84
CA ASN A 40 -1.85 -3.16 -8.48
C ASN A 40 -2.79 -4.29 -8.90
N LEU A 41 -3.43 -4.89 -7.93
CA LEU A 41 -4.38 -5.98 -8.14
C LEU A 41 -5.78 -5.48 -8.50
N ARG A 42 -6.06 -4.18 -8.28
CA ARG A 42 -7.36 -3.54 -8.52
C ARG A 42 -8.49 -4.21 -7.73
N GLY A 43 -8.32 -4.24 -6.42
CA GLY A 43 -9.25 -4.74 -5.44
C GLY A 43 -8.84 -6.05 -4.77
N ILE A 44 -9.24 -6.19 -3.52
CA ILE A 44 -8.87 -7.28 -2.62
C ILE A 44 -9.20 -8.67 -3.16
N GLY A 45 -10.35 -8.83 -3.84
CA GLY A 45 -10.78 -10.11 -4.42
C GLY A 45 -9.80 -10.68 -5.46
N ASN A 46 -9.03 -9.84 -6.11
CA ASN A 46 -8.06 -10.24 -7.13
C ASN A 46 -6.78 -10.89 -6.56
N TYR A 47 -6.54 -10.79 -5.25
CA TYR A 47 -5.46 -11.54 -4.62
C TYR A 47 -5.60 -13.05 -4.85
N LYS A 48 -6.82 -13.57 -4.71
CA LYS A 48 -7.10 -15.01 -4.88
C LYS A 48 -6.86 -15.49 -6.32
N SER A 49 -7.20 -14.68 -7.31
CA SER A 49 -7.15 -15.07 -8.72
C SER A 49 -5.85 -14.70 -9.42
N LYS A 50 -5.24 -13.55 -9.09
CA LYS A 50 -4.13 -12.98 -9.88
C LYS A 50 -2.76 -13.07 -9.19
N ALA A 51 -2.70 -13.00 -7.85
CA ALA A 51 -1.41 -12.87 -7.15
C ALA A 51 -0.42 -13.99 -7.48
N LYS A 52 -0.90 -15.23 -7.59
CA LYS A 52 -0.07 -16.40 -7.93
C LYS A 52 0.62 -16.27 -9.30
N GLY A 53 -0.13 -15.92 -10.34
CA GLY A 53 0.40 -15.78 -11.70
C GLY A 53 1.42 -14.65 -11.78
N ILE A 54 1.08 -13.47 -11.23
CA ILE A 54 1.97 -12.30 -11.21
C ILE A 54 3.26 -12.60 -10.43
N LEU A 55 3.18 -13.30 -9.31
CA LEU A 55 4.35 -13.71 -8.54
C LEU A 55 5.28 -14.60 -9.37
N GLN A 56 4.73 -15.59 -10.06
CA GLN A 56 5.51 -16.50 -10.91
C GLN A 56 6.20 -15.76 -12.06
N GLU A 57 5.50 -14.85 -12.73
CA GLU A 57 6.07 -13.98 -13.77
C GLU A 57 7.20 -13.11 -13.22
N THR A 58 6.99 -12.50 -12.05
CA THR A 58 8.00 -11.66 -11.41
C THR A 58 9.25 -12.45 -11.04
N ILE A 59 9.09 -13.66 -10.48
CA ILE A 59 10.21 -14.56 -10.17
C ILE A 59 11.01 -14.86 -11.45
N ASN A 60 10.33 -15.22 -12.53
CA ASN A 60 10.97 -15.55 -13.79
C ASN A 60 11.74 -14.34 -14.37
N LYS A 61 11.15 -13.14 -14.32
CA LYS A 61 11.79 -11.90 -14.77
C LYS A 61 13.03 -11.57 -13.94
N VAL A 62 12.93 -11.65 -12.61
CA VAL A 62 14.03 -11.38 -11.69
C VAL A 62 15.19 -12.36 -11.90
N LYS A 63 14.89 -13.64 -12.07
CA LYS A 63 15.91 -14.68 -12.34
C LYS A 63 16.63 -14.45 -13.68
N LYS A 64 15.91 -14.07 -14.74
CA LYS A 64 16.51 -13.74 -16.05
C LYS A 64 17.49 -12.55 -15.94
N GLY A 65 17.23 -11.61 -15.02
CA GLY A 65 18.11 -10.47 -14.73
C GLY A 65 19.19 -10.75 -13.69
N ASN A 66 19.49 -12.02 -13.36
CA ASN A 66 20.46 -12.41 -12.31
C ASN A 66 20.14 -11.79 -10.92
N GLY A 67 18.87 -11.53 -10.65
CA GLY A 67 18.39 -11.02 -9.37
C GLY A 67 17.83 -12.12 -8.46
N ILE A 68 17.50 -11.74 -7.23
CA ILE A 68 16.78 -12.58 -6.27
C ILE A 68 15.59 -11.84 -5.71
N LEU A 69 14.40 -12.44 -5.79
CA LEU A 69 13.22 -11.94 -5.10
C LEU A 69 13.27 -12.37 -3.64
N LYS A 70 13.56 -11.42 -2.73
CA LYS A 70 13.74 -11.70 -1.30
C LYS A 70 12.46 -11.64 -0.50
N VAL A 71 11.58 -10.69 -0.83
CA VAL A 71 10.36 -10.41 -0.05
C VAL A 71 9.19 -10.18 -1.00
N VAL A 72 8.03 -10.69 -0.61
CA VAL A 72 6.74 -10.35 -1.21
C VAL A 72 5.88 -9.73 -0.13
N ILE A 73 5.41 -8.51 -0.36
CA ILE A 73 4.53 -7.79 0.55
C ILE A 73 3.13 -7.77 -0.07
N CYS A 74 2.13 -8.13 0.71
CA CYS A 74 0.73 -8.04 0.34
C CYS A 74 0.08 -6.93 1.17
N SER A 75 -0.10 -5.74 0.57
CA SER A 75 -0.82 -4.63 1.18
C SER A 75 -2.31 -4.74 0.90
N TYR A 76 -3.15 -4.50 1.89
CA TYR A 76 -4.61 -4.53 1.76
C TYR A 76 -5.30 -3.74 2.86
N ASP A 77 -6.46 -3.18 2.54
CA ASP A 77 -7.32 -2.52 3.51
C ASP A 77 -8.08 -3.56 4.35
N SER A 78 -8.16 -3.36 5.67
CA SER A 78 -8.81 -4.30 6.59
C SER A 78 -10.30 -4.02 6.79
N ASP A 79 -10.81 -2.88 6.35
CA ASP A 79 -12.21 -2.48 6.51
C ASP A 79 -13.21 -3.45 5.86
N VAL A 80 -12.81 -4.10 4.77
CA VAL A 80 -13.64 -5.09 4.07
C VAL A 80 -13.98 -6.29 4.96
N PHE A 81 -13.15 -6.58 5.99
CA PHE A 81 -13.37 -7.70 6.92
C PHE A 81 -14.33 -7.35 8.05
N ASP A 82 -14.49 -6.06 8.36
CA ASP A 82 -15.36 -5.57 9.43
C ASP A 82 -16.85 -5.69 9.05
N TYR A 83 -17.15 -5.74 7.74
CA TYR A 83 -18.51 -5.78 7.20
C TYR A 83 -18.93 -7.14 6.63
N SER A 84 -18.04 -8.12 6.56
CA SER A 84 -18.30 -9.43 5.95
C SER A 84 -18.19 -10.58 6.94
N HIS A 85 -19.28 -11.36 7.08
CA HIS A 85 -19.25 -12.62 7.85
C HIS A 85 -18.33 -13.69 7.21
N ASN A 86 -18.07 -13.57 5.91
CA ASN A 86 -17.12 -14.39 5.18
C ASN A 86 -16.05 -13.47 4.57
N PRO A 87 -14.85 -13.38 5.14
CA PRO A 87 -13.79 -12.60 4.55
C PRO A 87 -13.52 -13.06 3.12
N PRO A 88 -13.36 -12.14 2.16
CA PRO A 88 -13.18 -12.48 0.74
C PRO A 88 -11.91 -13.29 0.50
N ILE A 89 -10.97 -13.28 1.45
CA ILE A 89 -9.68 -13.95 1.37
C ILE A 89 -9.32 -14.61 2.69
N ASP A 90 -8.98 -15.88 2.64
CA ASP A 90 -8.22 -16.55 3.70
C ASP A 90 -6.73 -16.20 3.53
N TRP A 91 -6.27 -15.22 4.27
CA TRP A 91 -4.89 -14.72 4.21
C TRP A 91 -3.86 -15.77 4.62
N LYS A 92 -4.18 -16.67 5.55
CA LYS A 92 -3.27 -17.76 5.96
C LYS A 92 -3.06 -18.75 4.81
N LEU A 93 -4.15 -19.13 4.15
CA LEU A 93 -4.10 -20.02 2.98
C LEU A 93 -3.41 -19.36 1.79
N LEU A 94 -3.69 -18.07 1.53
CA LEU A 94 -3.03 -17.33 0.47
C LEU A 94 -1.52 -17.25 0.72
N LYS A 95 -1.11 -16.85 1.92
CA LYS A 95 0.30 -16.78 2.31
C LYS A 95 1.00 -18.11 2.05
N LYS A 96 0.45 -19.23 2.52
CA LYS A 96 1.00 -20.56 2.30
C LYS A 96 1.15 -20.87 0.80
N LYS A 97 0.14 -20.58 -0.02
CA LYS A 97 0.21 -20.78 -1.47
C LYS A 97 1.30 -19.95 -2.15
N LEU A 98 1.54 -18.72 -1.69
CA LEU A 98 2.61 -17.88 -2.23
C LEU A 98 4.00 -18.35 -1.75
N GLU A 99 4.12 -18.81 -0.50
CA GLU A 99 5.34 -19.42 0.05
C GLU A 99 5.75 -20.68 -0.73
N ASP A 100 4.81 -21.52 -1.09
CA ASP A 100 5.05 -22.75 -1.89
C ASP A 100 5.65 -22.42 -3.28
N ILE A 101 5.28 -21.28 -3.88
CA ILE A 101 5.80 -20.85 -5.17
C ILE A 101 7.22 -20.28 -5.05
N THR A 102 7.46 -19.46 -4.05
CA THR A 102 8.75 -18.80 -3.86
C THR A 102 9.80 -19.73 -3.28
N LYS A 103 9.37 -20.81 -2.65
CA LYS A 103 10.20 -21.65 -1.75
C LYS A 103 10.88 -20.80 -0.66
N ALA A 104 10.41 -19.59 -0.43
CA ALA A 104 10.93 -18.63 0.53
C ALA A 104 9.82 -18.25 1.52
N LYS A 105 10.15 -18.21 2.81
CA LYS A 105 9.18 -17.83 3.87
C LYS A 105 9.08 -16.31 4.06
N ASN A 106 9.25 -15.54 3.01
CA ASN A 106 9.31 -14.08 3.09
C ASN A 106 8.07 -13.41 2.49
N ILE A 107 6.89 -13.98 2.77
CA ILE A 107 5.61 -13.36 2.44
C ILE A 107 5.14 -12.55 3.65
N VAL A 108 5.07 -11.25 3.50
CA VAL A 108 4.62 -10.29 4.53
C VAL A 108 3.20 -9.85 4.20
N LEU A 109 2.29 -10.06 5.12
CA LEU A 109 0.95 -9.49 5.07
C LEU A 109 0.99 -8.13 5.75
N MET A 110 0.58 -7.08 5.06
CA MET A 110 0.61 -5.70 5.53
C MET A 110 -0.79 -5.09 5.45
N PRO A 111 -1.63 -5.32 6.48
CA PRO A 111 -2.94 -4.71 6.54
C PRO A 111 -2.83 -3.22 6.86
N SER A 112 -3.55 -2.38 6.11
CA SER A 112 -3.89 -1.04 6.55
C SER A 112 -5.03 -1.16 7.56
N ILE A 113 -4.88 -0.60 8.76
CA ILE A 113 -5.94 -0.60 9.76
C ILE A 113 -7.07 0.28 9.22
N GLN A 114 -8.20 -0.34 8.90
CA GLN A 114 -9.33 0.20 8.15
C GLN A 114 -8.94 0.48 6.69
N SER A 115 -8.37 1.66 6.38
CA SER A 115 -7.98 2.04 5.02
C SER A 115 -6.66 2.80 4.99
N ILE A 116 -6.11 2.98 3.78
CA ILE A 116 -4.90 3.80 3.60
C ILE A 116 -5.14 5.28 3.93
N GLU A 117 -6.37 5.76 3.75
CA GLU A 117 -6.74 7.11 4.16
C GLU A 117 -6.74 7.28 5.68
N ASP A 118 -7.06 6.24 6.45
CA ASP A 118 -6.93 6.24 7.91
C ASP A 118 -5.46 6.31 8.34
N TRP A 119 -4.54 5.71 7.59
CA TRP A 119 -3.10 5.88 7.78
C TRP A 119 -2.68 7.35 7.62
N LEU A 120 -3.10 7.99 6.53
CA LEU A 120 -2.80 9.41 6.29
C LEU A 120 -3.36 10.29 7.42
N LEU A 121 -4.56 9.98 7.91
CA LEU A 121 -5.19 10.70 9.02
C LEU A 121 -4.50 10.47 10.37
N SER A 122 -3.69 9.42 10.53
CA SER A 122 -2.91 9.21 11.75
C SER A 122 -1.85 10.29 11.97
N ASP A 123 -1.32 10.89 10.89
CA ASP A 123 -0.48 12.09 10.92
C ASP A 123 -1.30 13.35 10.60
N MET A 124 -2.21 13.70 11.50
CA MET A 124 -3.03 14.91 11.35
C MET A 124 -2.21 16.20 11.31
N GLU A 125 -1.06 16.24 11.98
CA GLU A 125 -0.18 17.40 11.96
C GLU A 125 0.47 17.57 10.60
N GLY A 126 1.04 16.52 10.02
CA GLY A 126 1.59 16.51 8.67
C GLY A 126 0.55 16.90 7.63
N LEU A 127 -0.67 16.35 7.73
CA LEU A 127 -1.79 16.74 6.84
C LEU A 127 -2.15 18.22 6.96
N CYS A 128 -2.23 18.76 8.18
CA CYS A 128 -2.52 20.17 8.38
C CYS A 128 -1.39 21.08 7.85
N ASN A 129 -0.14 20.67 8.01
CA ASN A 129 1.01 21.38 7.44
C ASN A 129 0.96 21.37 5.91
N TYR A 130 0.65 20.23 5.30
CA TYR A 130 0.45 20.10 3.85
C TYR A 130 -0.65 21.05 3.34
N LEU A 131 -1.77 21.11 4.04
CA LEU A 131 -2.91 21.96 3.70
C LEU A 131 -2.68 23.44 4.05
N LYS A 132 -1.62 23.80 4.79
CA LYS A 132 -1.38 25.10 5.42
C LYS A 132 -2.57 25.51 6.30
N ALA A 133 -3.01 24.61 7.15
CA ALA A 133 -4.26 24.63 7.86
C ALA A 133 -4.06 24.40 9.37
N LYS A 134 -5.02 24.84 10.18
CA LYS A 134 -5.05 24.51 11.61
C LYS A 134 -5.74 23.16 11.82
N LYS A 135 -5.28 22.41 12.83
CA LYS A 135 -5.93 21.14 13.21
C LYS A 135 -7.38 21.39 13.60
N PRO A 136 -8.36 20.74 12.93
CA PRO A 136 -9.77 20.87 13.30
C PRO A 136 -10.05 20.18 14.64
N ARG A 137 -10.98 20.72 15.43
CA ARG A 137 -11.43 20.11 16.69
C ARG A 137 -12.18 18.81 16.47
N ASN A 138 -12.91 18.72 15.38
CA ASN A 138 -13.68 17.54 14.98
C ASN A 138 -13.59 17.35 13.47
N LEU A 139 -13.54 16.09 13.04
CA LEU A 139 -13.47 15.72 11.64
C LEU A 139 -14.57 14.69 11.35
N PRO A 140 -15.76 15.14 10.89
CA PRO A 140 -16.86 14.25 10.61
C PRO A 140 -16.57 13.36 9.40
N GLY A 141 -17.11 12.14 9.42
CA GLY A 141 -17.01 11.13 8.39
C GLY A 141 -17.11 9.72 8.98
N LYS A 142 -17.71 8.81 8.23
CA LYS A 142 -17.90 7.40 8.66
C LYS A 142 -16.62 6.57 8.55
N ASN A 143 -15.76 6.92 7.60
CA ASN A 143 -14.50 6.23 7.31
C ASN A 143 -13.39 7.22 6.95
N GLY A 144 -12.16 6.74 6.79
CA GLY A 144 -10.99 7.55 6.48
C GLY A 144 -11.16 8.40 5.23
N HIS A 145 -11.75 7.83 4.18
CA HIS A 145 -11.98 8.55 2.93
C HIS A 145 -12.95 9.75 3.07
N GLU A 146 -14.05 9.58 3.79
CA GLU A 146 -14.97 10.69 4.07
C GLU A 146 -14.32 11.76 4.94
N LYS A 147 -13.56 11.34 5.96
CA LYS A 147 -12.84 12.25 6.87
C LYS A 147 -11.79 13.08 6.13
N ILE A 148 -10.96 12.46 5.28
CA ILE A 148 -9.94 13.20 4.55
C ILE A 148 -10.56 14.15 3.52
N LYS A 149 -11.63 13.75 2.83
CA LYS A 149 -12.40 14.65 1.95
C LYS A 149 -12.95 15.84 2.71
N HIS A 150 -13.50 15.60 3.91
CA HIS A 150 -14.03 16.67 4.75
C HIS A 150 -12.92 17.63 5.19
N LEU A 151 -11.77 17.10 5.59
CA LEU A 151 -10.60 17.90 5.97
C LEU A 151 -10.19 18.84 4.81
N PHE A 152 -10.05 18.32 3.61
CA PHE A 152 -9.69 19.12 2.43
C PHE A 152 -10.74 20.19 2.13
N LYS A 153 -12.03 19.83 2.20
CA LYS A 153 -13.15 20.77 1.97
C LYS A 153 -13.18 21.91 2.96
N LEU A 154 -12.85 21.69 4.23
CA LEU A 154 -12.77 22.76 5.25
C LEU A 154 -11.78 23.87 4.87
N TYR A 155 -10.80 23.57 4.02
CA TYR A 155 -9.77 24.50 3.55
C TYR A 155 -9.90 24.82 2.05
N ASN A 156 -11.11 24.70 1.50
CA ASN A 156 -11.44 24.99 0.11
C ASN A 156 -10.58 24.20 -0.90
N LYS A 157 -10.22 22.94 -0.56
CA LYS A 157 -9.49 22.04 -1.43
C LYS A 157 -10.31 20.79 -1.72
N VAL A 158 -9.95 20.08 -2.78
CA VAL A 158 -10.53 18.78 -3.15
C VAL A 158 -9.47 17.72 -2.92
N TYR A 159 -9.83 16.65 -2.24
CA TYR A 159 -8.97 15.48 -2.11
C TYR A 159 -9.06 14.62 -3.38
N TYR A 160 -7.94 14.45 -4.06
CA TYR A 160 -7.81 13.55 -5.20
C TYR A 160 -7.07 12.29 -4.77
N LYS A 161 -7.79 11.17 -4.78
CA LYS A 161 -7.25 9.86 -4.42
C LYS A 161 -6.00 9.54 -5.28
N GLY A 162 -4.92 9.12 -4.63
CA GLY A 162 -3.63 8.89 -5.29
C GLY A 162 -2.77 10.16 -5.35
N TYR A 163 -3.15 11.16 -6.14
CA TYR A 163 -2.37 12.38 -6.36
C TYR A 163 -1.96 13.11 -5.06
N ASP A 164 -2.91 13.33 -4.15
CA ASP A 164 -2.61 14.00 -2.89
C ASP A 164 -1.75 13.14 -1.95
N SER A 165 -1.85 11.82 -2.03
CA SER A 165 -1.06 10.91 -1.21
C SER A 165 0.44 11.03 -1.47
N GLU A 166 0.86 11.19 -2.72
CA GLU A 166 2.26 11.43 -3.08
C GLU A 166 2.76 12.76 -2.51
N ASN A 167 1.99 13.82 -2.68
CA ASN A 167 2.36 15.15 -2.25
C ASN A 167 2.40 15.31 -0.72
N ILE A 168 1.63 14.51 0.02
CA ILE A 168 1.65 14.47 1.48
C ILE A 168 2.97 13.86 1.97
N VAL A 169 3.42 12.77 1.36
CA VAL A 169 4.66 12.08 1.76
C VAL A 169 5.92 12.84 1.37
N ALA A 170 5.88 13.62 0.29
CA ALA A 170 7.04 14.36 -0.22
C ALA A 170 7.42 15.59 0.62
N ARG A 171 6.73 15.88 1.73
CA ARG A 171 6.97 17.02 2.63
C ARG A 171 7.27 16.63 4.04
#